data_d59ad126d107a8454a9e456f1bd0a649
#
_entry.id   d59ad126d107a8454a9e456f1bd0a649
#
_cell.length_a   1.000
_cell.length_b   1.000
_cell.length_c   1.000
_cell.angle_alpha   90.00
_cell.angle_beta   90.00
_cell.angle_gamma   90.00
#
_symmetry.space_group_name_H-M   'P 1'
#
loop_
_entity.id
_entity.type
_entity.pdbx_description
1 polymer ?
#
loop_
_entity_poly.entity_id
_entity_poly.type
_entity_poly.pdbx_seq_one_letter_code
_entity_poly.pdbx_strand_id
1 'polypeptide(L)'
;MKIYEEKYPMGTIRKQKTAGIYTDRNLYDNLKELAKAIVHDNSFLILVSSQALSVRTGKTTFTQYMAETWNYIMLKEHGVKLDFNMNNIAFNADDFEKKAFKLHEDGEKYGVIICDESDDLTGHSLSAEVKKIKRFLRKSGQLNLLMIMILPDFFEFPKSIAINRSVALITVDYGEHFSRGRWKFYDFKSKKKLYIKGKSFNDYSVQQPSFYGMFAGTQYLVDEKQYKDEKFKDFKEDSDKERAKRVDSITREYRKKIFFKMLRKFKGEITQRDLCETLDITERTAINWKKKKIEN
;
A
#
# COMPACT_ATOMS: atom_id res chain seq x y z
N MET A 1 7.33 -11.79 -23.02
CA MET A 1 8.58 -11.47 -22.30
C MET A 1 9.15 -12.74 -21.70
N LYS A 2 10.46 -12.89 -21.65
CA LYS A 2 11.10 -14.09 -21.07
C LYS A 2 11.61 -13.77 -19.67
N ILE A 3 11.53 -14.71 -18.74
CA ILE A 3 12.13 -14.59 -17.42
C ILE A 3 13.45 -15.37 -17.42
N TYR A 4 14.50 -14.72 -16.97
CA TYR A 4 15.81 -15.31 -16.79
C TYR A 4 16.11 -15.53 -15.32
N GLU A 5 16.47 -16.73 -14.99
CA GLU A 5 16.92 -17.13 -13.67
C GLU A 5 18.41 -16.79 -13.48
N GLU A 6 18.97 -17.19 -12.36
CA GLU A 6 20.34 -16.91 -11.92
C GLU A 6 21.47 -17.19 -12.92
N LYS A 7 21.26 -18.12 -13.82
CA LYS A 7 22.26 -18.48 -14.85
C LYS A 7 22.63 -17.35 -15.81
N TYR A 8 21.91 -16.23 -15.79
CA TYR A 8 22.18 -15.06 -16.60
C TYR A 8 22.73 -13.91 -15.75
N PRO A 9 24.00 -13.52 -15.91
CA PRO A 9 24.57 -12.38 -15.21
C PRO A 9 23.84 -11.07 -15.49
N MET A 10 23.67 -10.24 -14.48
CA MET A 10 22.96 -8.95 -14.53
C MET A 10 23.37 -8.06 -15.71
N GLY A 11 24.65 -7.87 -15.95
CA GLY A 11 25.14 -7.02 -17.03
C GLY A 11 24.76 -7.51 -18.43
N THR A 12 24.61 -8.82 -18.62
CA THR A 12 24.22 -9.42 -19.89
C THR A 12 22.79 -9.07 -20.26
N ILE A 13 21.88 -9.13 -19.28
CA ILE A 13 20.45 -8.84 -19.51
C ILE A 13 20.25 -7.37 -19.89
N ARG A 14 20.93 -6.44 -19.23
CA ARG A 14 20.82 -5.00 -19.51
C ARG A 14 21.23 -4.62 -20.94
N LYS A 15 22.16 -5.33 -21.53
CA LYS A 15 22.65 -5.08 -22.90
C LYS A 15 21.73 -5.67 -23.98
N GLN A 16 20.89 -6.62 -23.64
CA GLN A 16 20.01 -7.31 -24.60
C GLN A 16 18.64 -6.62 -24.61
N LYS A 17 18.34 -5.84 -25.64
CA LYS A 17 17.03 -5.18 -25.80
C LYS A 17 15.83 -6.14 -25.79
N THR A 18 16.04 -7.38 -26.16
CA THR A 18 15.02 -8.44 -26.19
C THR A 18 15.11 -9.38 -25.00
N ALA A 19 15.97 -9.10 -24.04
CA ALA A 19 16.10 -9.89 -22.83
C ALA A 19 14.82 -9.83 -22.01
N GLY A 20 14.51 -10.89 -21.31
CA GLY A 20 13.41 -10.94 -20.38
C GLY A 20 13.73 -10.25 -19.06
N ILE A 21 12.97 -10.61 -18.05
CA ILE A 21 13.17 -10.16 -16.68
C ILE A 21 14.21 -11.05 -16.03
N TYR A 22 15.20 -10.42 -15.41
CA TYR A 22 16.12 -11.13 -14.53
C TYR A 22 15.47 -11.26 -13.14
N THR A 23 15.45 -12.46 -12.62
CA THR A 23 15.05 -12.76 -11.22
C THR A 23 16.18 -13.51 -10.55
N ASP A 24 16.61 -13.01 -9.39
CA ASP A 24 17.58 -13.66 -8.54
C ASP A 24 17.01 -15.01 -8.06
N ARG A 25 17.87 -16.03 -8.00
CA ARG A 25 17.45 -17.39 -7.65
C ARG A 25 16.80 -17.49 -6.29
N ASN A 26 17.35 -16.82 -5.28
CA ASN A 26 16.78 -16.88 -3.93
C ASN A 26 15.35 -16.30 -3.90
N LEU A 27 15.11 -15.22 -4.65
CA LEU A 27 13.76 -14.65 -4.78
C LEU A 27 12.84 -15.62 -5.54
N TYR A 28 13.32 -16.18 -6.66
CA TYR A 28 12.57 -17.15 -7.45
C TYR A 28 12.16 -18.37 -6.62
N ASP A 29 13.11 -18.97 -5.88
CA ASP A 29 12.85 -20.14 -5.05
C ASP A 29 11.84 -19.83 -3.93
N ASN A 30 11.93 -18.65 -3.29
CA ASN A 30 10.96 -18.24 -2.28
C ASN A 30 9.55 -18.00 -2.88
N LEU A 31 9.44 -17.36 -4.05
CA LEU A 31 8.16 -17.21 -4.73
C LEU A 31 7.58 -18.57 -5.16
N LYS A 32 8.42 -19.51 -5.57
CA LYS A 32 8.01 -20.88 -5.90
C LYS A 32 7.43 -21.62 -4.69
N GLU A 33 8.02 -21.48 -3.51
CA GLU A 33 7.46 -22.06 -2.29
C GLU A 33 6.11 -21.41 -1.91
N LEU A 34 5.96 -20.11 -2.08
CA LEU A 34 4.66 -19.45 -1.90
C LEU A 34 3.64 -19.93 -2.94
N ALA A 35 4.05 -20.17 -4.18
CA ALA A 35 3.17 -20.68 -5.23
C ALA A 35 2.65 -22.09 -4.92
N LYS A 36 3.48 -22.95 -4.37
CA LYS A 36 3.02 -24.26 -3.87
C LYS A 36 1.97 -24.11 -2.77
N ALA A 37 2.14 -23.15 -1.87
CA ALA A 37 1.21 -22.98 -0.76
C ALA A 37 -0.10 -22.31 -1.19
N ILE A 38 -0.07 -21.40 -2.18
CA ILE A 38 -1.27 -20.66 -2.60
C ILE A 38 -2.30 -21.56 -3.30
N VAL A 39 -1.85 -22.58 -4.01
CA VAL A 39 -2.74 -23.56 -4.67
C VAL A 39 -3.46 -24.47 -3.65
N HIS A 40 -3.04 -24.45 -2.39
CA HIS A 40 -3.66 -25.14 -1.26
C HIS A 40 -4.48 -24.17 -0.38
N ASP A 41 -5.23 -23.28 -1.00
CA ASP A 41 -6.19 -22.39 -0.36
C ASP A 41 -5.58 -21.36 0.60
N ASN A 42 -4.50 -20.71 0.16
CA ASN A 42 -3.85 -19.63 0.90
C ASN A 42 -3.85 -18.32 0.10
N SER A 43 -3.68 -17.22 0.82
CA SER A 43 -3.34 -15.91 0.25
C SER A 43 -2.17 -15.31 1.01
N PHE A 44 -1.29 -14.62 0.31
CA PHE A 44 -0.10 -14.04 0.91
C PHE A 44 -0.02 -12.55 0.67
N LEU A 45 0.51 -11.82 1.65
CA LEU A 45 0.83 -10.40 1.54
C LEU A 45 2.35 -10.22 1.69
N ILE A 46 2.98 -9.62 0.69
CA ILE A 46 4.36 -9.16 0.73
C ILE A 46 4.36 -7.64 0.81
N LEU A 47 5.15 -7.08 1.71
CA LEU A 47 5.37 -5.65 1.80
C LEU A 47 6.64 -5.27 1.05
N VAL A 48 6.59 -4.17 0.30
CA VAL A 48 7.74 -3.61 -0.40
C VAL A 48 7.92 -2.16 0.06
N SER A 49 9.11 -1.83 0.56
CA SER A 49 9.43 -0.50 1.07
C SER A 49 10.80 -0.05 0.60
N SER A 50 11.26 1.11 1.03
CA SER A 50 12.64 1.55 0.90
C SER A 50 13.19 1.93 2.26
N GLN A 51 14.50 1.86 2.43
CA GLN A 51 15.15 2.41 3.61
C GLN A 51 15.14 3.92 3.52
N ALA A 52 14.55 4.59 4.51
CA ALA A 52 14.47 6.04 4.69
C ALA A 52 14.38 6.89 3.41
N LEU A 53 13.44 7.81 3.33
CA LEU A 53 13.35 8.97 2.40
C LEU A 53 13.73 8.75 0.91
N SER A 54 14.05 7.53 0.47
CA SER A 54 14.50 7.23 -0.89
C SER A 54 13.32 7.17 -1.83
N VAL A 55 13.04 8.29 -2.46
CA VAL A 55 12.05 8.37 -3.55
C VAL A 55 12.67 7.78 -4.82
N ARG A 56 11.84 7.14 -5.66
CA ARG A 56 12.24 6.60 -6.98
C ARG A 56 13.33 5.52 -6.96
N THR A 57 13.40 4.74 -5.91
CA THR A 57 14.33 3.59 -5.81
C THR A 57 14.05 2.47 -6.82
N GLY A 58 12.86 2.47 -7.43
CA GLY A 58 12.42 1.44 -8.36
C GLY A 58 11.49 0.39 -7.74
N LYS A 59 10.86 0.67 -6.59
CA LYS A 59 9.89 -0.23 -5.94
C LYS A 59 8.83 -0.75 -6.89
N THR A 60 8.17 0.16 -7.60
CA THR A 60 7.11 -0.17 -8.56
C THR A 60 7.59 -1.07 -9.70
N THR A 61 8.75 -0.76 -10.30
CA THR A 61 9.33 -1.60 -11.34
C THR A 61 9.69 -2.99 -10.81
N PHE A 62 10.30 -3.04 -9.63
CA PHE A 62 10.64 -4.29 -8.98
C PHE A 62 9.41 -5.15 -8.69
N THR A 63 8.32 -4.57 -8.19
CA THR A 63 7.09 -5.31 -7.89
C THR A 63 6.40 -5.82 -9.15
N GLN A 64 6.42 -5.08 -10.26
CA GLN A 64 5.93 -5.56 -11.54
C GLN A 64 6.76 -6.76 -12.05
N TYR A 65 8.09 -6.70 -11.90
CA TYR A 65 8.97 -7.84 -12.26
C TYR A 65 8.71 -9.05 -11.36
N MET A 66 8.45 -8.82 -10.10
CA MET A 66 8.09 -9.90 -9.17
C MET A 66 6.74 -10.52 -9.55
N ALA A 67 5.76 -9.71 -9.97
CA ALA A 67 4.45 -10.17 -10.43
C ALA A 67 4.57 -11.04 -11.69
N GLU A 68 5.37 -10.62 -12.66
CA GLU A 68 5.58 -11.39 -13.87
C GLU A 68 6.39 -12.67 -13.60
N THR A 69 7.35 -12.62 -12.67
CA THR A 69 8.05 -13.83 -12.20
C THR A 69 7.08 -14.81 -11.58
N TRP A 70 6.13 -14.32 -10.80
CA TRP A 70 5.05 -15.13 -10.22
C TRP A 70 4.21 -15.81 -11.30
N ASN A 71 3.74 -15.06 -12.29
CA ASN A 71 2.97 -15.60 -13.41
C ASN A 71 3.73 -16.69 -14.15
N TYR A 72 5.04 -16.48 -14.38
CA TYR A 72 5.89 -17.49 -14.97
C TYR A 72 5.99 -18.77 -14.13
N ILE A 73 6.14 -18.63 -12.81
CA ILE A 73 6.17 -19.77 -11.88
C ILE A 73 4.84 -20.52 -11.90
N MET A 74 3.71 -19.80 -11.86
CA MET A 74 2.38 -20.40 -11.91
C MET A 74 2.16 -21.19 -13.20
N LEU A 75 2.59 -20.64 -14.32
CA LEU A 75 2.52 -21.35 -15.61
C LEU A 75 3.44 -22.59 -15.65
N LYS A 76 4.69 -22.43 -15.21
CA LYS A 76 5.71 -23.49 -15.31
C LYS A 76 5.46 -24.64 -14.33
N GLU A 77 5.07 -24.35 -13.10
CA GLU A 77 4.98 -25.35 -12.04
C GLU A 77 3.56 -25.88 -11.83
N HIS A 78 2.54 -25.09 -12.18
CA HIS A 78 1.14 -25.43 -11.91
C HIS A 78 0.25 -25.43 -13.17
N GLY A 79 0.79 -25.06 -14.34
CA GLY A 79 0.02 -25.00 -15.59
C GLY A 79 -1.02 -23.87 -15.65
N VAL A 80 -0.98 -22.93 -14.70
CA VAL A 80 -1.93 -21.81 -14.61
C VAL A 80 -1.40 -20.63 -15.40
N LYS A 81 -2.09 -20.24 -16.46
CA LYS A 81 -1.76 -19.05 -17.25
C LYS A 81 -2.42 -17.83 -16.61
N LEU A 82 -1.63 -16.85 -16.23
CA LEU A 82 -2.04 -15.58 -15.65
C LEU A 82 -1.49 -14.44 -16.48
N ASP A 83 -2.25 -13.35 -16.59
CA ASP A 83 -1.81 -12.12 -17.25
C ASP A 83 -1.59 -11.03 -16.20
N PHE A 84 -0.59 -10.16 -16.44
CA PHE A 84 -0.32 -9.00 -15.62
C PHE A 84 -0.58 -7.73 -16.42
N ASN A 85 -1.51 -6.93 -15.97
CA ASN A 85 -1.93 -5.70 -16.63
C ASN A 85 -2.37 -4.63 -15.61
N MET A 86 -2.93 -3.51 -16.05
CA MET A 86 -3.38 -2.42 -15.17
C MET A 86 -4.49 -2.82 -14.19
N ASN A 87 -5.27 -3.87 -14.46
CA ASN A 87 -6.26 -4.37 -13.50
C ASN A 87 -5.62 -4.99 -12.25
N ASN A 88 -4.35 -5.36 -12.34
CA ASN A 88 -3.58 -5.91 -11.22
C ASN A 88 -2.89 -4.83 -10.37
N ILE A 89 -3.06 -3.54 -10.70
CA ILE A 89 -2.43 -2.42 -9.98
C ILE A 89 -3.51 -1.50 -9.43
N ALA A 90 -3.50 -1.31 -8.13
CA ALA A 90 -4.36 -0.37 -7.41
C ALA A 90 -3.52 0.75 -6.81
N PHE A 91 -4.10 1.96 -6.69
CA PHE A 91 -3.39 3.12 -6.16
C PHE A 91 -3.86 3.53 -4.76
N ASN A 92 -4.98 3.00 -4.29
CA ASN A 92 -5.50 3.23 -2.93
C ASN A 92 -6.14 1.96 -2.36
N ALA A 93 -6.48 1.99 -1.07
CA ALA A 93 -7.05 0.85 -0.36
C ALA A 93 -8.41 0.40 -0.90
N ASP A 94 -9.23 1.34 -1.39
CA ASP A 94 -10.57 1.05 -1.91
C ASP A 94 -10.49 0.35 -3.27
N ASP A 95 -9.61 0.83 -4.14
CA ASP A 95 -9.34 0.23 -5.44
C ASP A 95 -8.69 -1.14 -5.29
N PHE A 96 -7.78 -1.28 -4.31
CA PHE A 96 -7.14 -2.56 -4.00
C PHE A 96 -8.15 -3.63 -3.59
N GLU A 97 -9.07 -3.32 -2.69
CA GLU A 97 -10.14 -4.25 -2.30
C GLU A 97 -11.04 -4.62 -3.49
N LYS A 98 -11.47 -3.62 -4.27
CA LYS A 98 -12.34 -3.83 -5.45
C LYS A 98 -11.67 -4.70 -6.52
N LYS A 99 -10.43 -4.39 -6.89
CA LYS A 99 -9.68 -5.15 -7.90
C LYS A 99 -9.37 -6.57 -7.44
N ALA A 100 -9.06 -6.77 -6.13
CA ALA A 100 -8.86 -8.11 -5.59
C ALA A 100 -10.12 -8.99 -5.69
N PHE A 101 -11.29 -8.43 -5.38
CA PHE A 101 -12.56 -9.15 -5.56
C PHE A 101 -12.84 -9.42 -7.04
N LYS A 102 -12.60 -8.44 -7.90
CA LYS A 102 -12.81 -8.61 -9.34
C LYS A 102 -11.96 -9.72 -9.94
N LEU A 103 -10.66 -9.77 -9.61
CA LEU A 103 -9.79 -10.87 -10.03
C LEU A 103 -10.34 -12.25 -9.61
N HIS A 104 -10.88 -12.33 -8.40
CA HIS A 104 -11.50 -13.56 -7.92
C HIS A 104 -12.80 -13.92 -8.68
N GLU A 105 -13.67 -12.93 -8.95
CA GLU A 105 -14.93 -13.09 -9.70
C GLU A 105 -14.67 -13.46 -11.17
N ASP A 106 -13.64 -12.88 -11.79
CA ASP A 106 -13.20 -13.17 -13.15
C ASP A 106 -12.52 -14.56 -13.27
N GLY A 107 -12.37 -15.27 -12.14
CA GLY A 107 -11.77 -16.60 -12.11
C GLY A 107 -10.24 -16.62 -12.16
N GLU A 108 -9.60 -15.48 -12.02
CA GLU A 108 -8.12 -15.33 -11.97
C GLU A 108 -7.57 -15.74 -10.59
N LYS A 109 -7.85 -16.98 -10.18
CA LYS A 109 -7.24 -17.56 -8.98
C LYS A 109 -5.73 -17.61 -9.11
N TYR A 110 -5.05 -17.37 -8.00
CA TYR A 110 -3.60 -17.37 -7.88
C TYR A 110 -2.91 -16.18 -8.56
N GLY A 111 -3.67 -15.19 -9.01
CA GLY A 111 -3.16 -13.95 -9.59
C GLY A 111 -2.41 -13.09 -8.59
N VAL A 112 -1.77 -12.04 -9.11
CA VAL A 112 -1.09 -11.02 -8.31
C VAL A 112 -1.92 -9.75 -8.31
N ILE A 113 -1.97 -9.07 -7.16
CA ILE A 113 -2.47 -7.70 -7.08
C ILE A 113 -1.47 -6.81 -6.33
N ILE A 114 -1.17 -5.64 -6.89
CA ILE A 114 -0.24 -4.66 -6.33
C ILE A 114 -1.05 -3.44 -5.86
N CYS A 115 -0.80 -2.99 -4.62
CA CYS A 115 -1.21 -1.66 -4.16
C CYS A 115 0.02 -0.76 -4.23
N ASP A 116 0.03 0.18 -5.17
CA ASP A 116 1.11 1.16 -5.34
C ASP A 116 0.72 2.48 -4.66
N GLU A 117 1.56 2.93 -3.74
CA GLU A 117 1.28 4.04 -2.82
C GLU A 117 0.18 3.73 -1.80
N SER A 118 0.58 3.03 -0.74
CA SER A 118 -0.28 2.79 0.43
C SER A 118 -0.13 3.90 1.48
N ASP A 119 0.02 5.17 1.05
CA ASP A 119 0.23 6.32 1.94
C ASP A 119 -0.94 6.52 2.89
N ASP A 120 -2.16 6.31 2.40
CA ASP A 120 -3.40 6.33 3.20
C ASP A 120 -3.41 5.31 4.35
N LEU A 121 -2.54 4.30 4.27
CA LEU A 121 -2.41 3.25 5.27
C LEU A 121 -1.29 3.51 6.27
N THR A 122 -0.53 4.60 6.09
CA THR A 122 0.48 5.06 7.03
C THR A 122 -0.14 5.98 8.09
N GLY A 123 0.53 6.17 9.22
CA GLY A 123 0.06 7.05 10.28
C GLY A 123 -0.87 6.39 11.30
N HIS A 124 -1.97 7.03 11.65
CA HIS A 124 -2.80 6.60 12.78
C HIS A 124 -3.52 5.27 12.52
N SER A 125 -3.23 4.26 13.32
CA SER A 125 -3.83 2.92 13.26
C SER A 125 -5.37 2.88 13.42
N LEU A 126 -5.97 4.01 13.72
CA LEU A 126 -7.41 4.19 13.94
C LEU A 126 -8.13 4.84 12.75
N SER A 127 -7.42 5.20 11.67
CA SER A 127 -8.08 5.74 10.48
C SER A 127 -9.10 4.76 9.89
N ALA A 128 -10.08 5.26 9.18
CA ALA A 128 -11.12 4.44 8.56
C ALA A 128 -10.52 3.50 7.51
N GLU A 129 -9.56 3.98 6.75
CA GLU A 129 -8.82 3.29 5.69
C GLU A 129 -8.02 2.12 6.27
N VAL A 130 -7.28 2.36 7.36
CA VAL A 130 -6.54 1.29 8.06
C VAL A 130 -7.47 0.24 8.63
N LYS A 131 -8.63 0.61 9.17
CA LYS A 131 -9.62 -0.35 9.65
C LYS A 131 -10.22 -1.18 8.51
N LYS A 132 -10.48 -0.55 7.38
CA LYS A 132 -11.01 -1.20 6.19
C LYS A 132 -10.04 -2.24 5.66
N ILE A 133 -8.79 -1.86 5.40
CA ILE A 133 -7.77 -2.79 4.89
C ILE A 133 -7.48 -3.93 5.87
N LYS A 134 -7.47 -3.68 7.19
CA LYS A 134 -7.35 -4.73 8.20
C LYS A 134 -8.49 -5.74 8.14
N ARG A 135 -9.72 -5.27 7.89
CA ARG A 135 -10.89 -6.14 7.75
C ARG A 135 -10.80 -6.95 6.45
N PHE A 136 -10.44 -6.31 5.35
CA PHE A 136 -10.22 -6.96 4.07
C PHE A 136 -9.14 -8.06 4.20
N LEU A 137 -7.94 -7.73 4.68
CA LEU A 137 -6.85 -8.69 4.83
C LEU A 137 -7.15 -9.87 5.79
N ARG A 138 -8.13 -9.72 6.69
CA ARG A 138 -8.62 -10.85 7.49
C ARG A 138 -9.47 -11.83 6.70
N LYS A 139 -10.18 -11.35 5.68
CA LYS A 139 -11.11 -12.13 4.87
C LYS A 139 -10.50 -12.59 3.54
N SER A 140 -9.40 -11.97 3.11
CA SER A 140 -8.78 -12.22 1.80
C SER A 140 -8.14 -13.60 1.65
N GLY A 141 -8.06 -14.39 2.72
CA GLY A 141 -7.53 -15.76 2.66
C GLY A 141 -8.19 -16.62 1.58
N GLN A 142 -9.50 -16.44 1.37
CA GLN A 142 -10.28 -17.19 0.39
C GLN A 142 -10.10 -16.75 -1.07
N LEU A 143 -9.41 -15.61 -1.30
CA LEU A 143 -9.20 -15.07 -2.65
C LEU A 143 -8.09 -15.81 -3.42
N ASN A 144 -7.22 -16.51 -2.73
CA ASN A 144 -6.06 -17.22 -3.30
C ASN A 144 -5.18 -16.30 -4.16
N LEU A 145 -4.85 -15.10 -3.64
CA LEU A 145 -4.08 -14.10 -4.36
C LEU A 145 -2.73 -13.85 -3.69
N LEU A 146 -1.71 -13.57 -4.50
CA LEU A 146 -0.50 -12.90 -4.05
C LEU A 146 -0.74 -11.40 -4.00
N MET A 147 -0.78 -10.83 -2.82
CA MET A 147 -0.95 -9.40 -2.59
C MET A 147 0.40 -8.75 -2.33
N ILE A 148 0.67 -7.62 -2.96
CA ILE A 148 1.88 -6.84 -2.76
C ILE A 148 1.47 -5.41 -2.41
N MET A 149 1.99 -4.87 -1.31
CA MET A 149 1.78 -3.48 -0.94
C MET A 149 3.11 -2.73 -0.92
N ILE A 150 3.15 -1.64 -1.70
CA ILE A 150 4.30 -0.73 -1.76
C ILE A 150 4.08 0.36 -0.71
N LEU A 151 5.04 0.51 0.18
CA LEU A 151 5.01 1.43 1.31
C LEU A 151 6.08 2.51 1.13
N PRO A 152 5.83 3.75 1.54
CA PRO A 152 6.88 4.76 1.67
C PRO A 152 7.86 4.38 2.77
N ASP A 153 7.37 4.01 3.95
CA ASP A 153 8.15 3.54 5.09
C ASP A 153 7.48 2.34 5.78
N PHE A 154 8.27 1.30 6.04
CA PHE A 154 7.81 0.11 6.73
C PHE A 154 7.40 0.37 8.20
N PHE A 155 8.10 1.26 8.88
CA PHE A 155 7.87 1.53 10.30
C PHE A 155 6.61 2.37 10.57
N GLU A 156 6.13 3.12 9.60
CA GLU A 156 4.87 3.85 9.68
C GLU A 156 3.66 2.95 9.51
N PHE A 157 3.85 1.77 8.93
CA PHE A 157 2.77 0.84 8.66
C PHE A 157 2.23 0.19 9.95
N PRO A 158 0.91 -0.08 10.05
CA PRO A 158 0.31 -0.62 11.27
C PRO A 158 0.91 -1.98 11.67
N LYS A 159 1.37 -2.08 12.93
CA LYS A 159 2.00 -3.28 13.51
C LYS A 159 1.25 -4.58 13.20
N SER A 160 -0.09 -4.53 13.27
CA SER A 160 -0.93 -5.72 13.05
C SER A 160 -0.86 -6.25 11.62
N ILE A 161 -0.61 -5.39 10.63
CA ILE A 161 -0.42 -5.79 9.25
C ILE A 161 1.06 -6.10 9.01
N ALA A 162 1.94 -5.19 9.40
CA ALA A 162 3.38 -5.32 9.21
C ALA A 162 3.95 -6.62 9.79
N ILE A 163 3.48 -7.03 10.97
CA ILE A 163 4.00 -8.24 11.63
C ILE A 163 3.14 -9.48 11.33
N ASN A 164 1.80 -9.36 11.51
CA ASN A 164 0.96 -10.54 11.61
C ASN A 164 0.33 -10.98 10.28
N ARG A 165 0.18 -10.07 9.31
CA ARG A 165 -0.52 -10.35 8.05
C ARG A 165 0.41 -10.52 6.86
N SER A 166 1.56 -9.87 6.85
CA SER A 166 2.52 -10.03 5.78
C SER A 166 3.48 -11.19 6.06
N VAL A 167 3.83 -11.93 5.02
CA VAL A 167 4.79 -13.06 5.12
C VAL A 167 6.22 -12.59 5.01
N ALA A 168 6.48 -11.52 4.26
CA ALA A 168 7.81 -10.98 4.03
C ALA A 168 7.79 -9.45 3.91
N LEU A 169 8.97 -8.86 4.06
CA LEU A 169 9.28 -7.48 3.68
C LEU A 169 10.43 -7.51 2.69
N ILE A 170 10.33 -6.71 1.64
CA ILE A 170 11.44 -6.44 0.73
C ILE A 170 11.72 -4.95 0.76
N THR A 171 12.98 -4.56 0.99
CA THR A 171 13.39 -3.16 0.82
C THR A 171 14.12 -3.00 -0.50
N VAL A 172 13.73 -1.98 -1.25
CA VAL A 172 14.35 -1.63 -2.54
C VAL A 172 15.11 -0.33 -2.38
N ASP A 173 16.42 -0.41 -2.45
CA ASP A 173 17.31 0.68 -2.09
C ASP A 173 18.21 1.09 -3.25
N TYR A 174 18.81 2.28 -3.12
CA TYR A 174 19.91 2.67 -3.98
C TYR A 174 21.17 1.87 -3.62
N GLY A 175 21.92 1.52 -4.64
CA GLY A 175 23.29 1.08 -4.49
C GLY A 175 24.28 2.27 -4.48
N GLU A 176 25.56 1.97 -4.69
CA GLU A 176 26.59 2.98 -4.84
C GLU A 176 26.26 3.94 -5.99
N HIS A 177 26.62 5.21 -5.82
CA HIS A 177 26.36 6.27 -6.80
C HIS A 177 24.88 6.39 -7.21
N PHE A 178 23.94 6.17 -6.27
CA PHE A 178 22.49 6.20 -6.54
C PHE A 178 22.05 5.22 -7.64
N SER A 179 22.81 4.16 -7.87
CA SER A 179 22.41 3.11 -8.81
C SER A 179 21.16 2.38 -8.30
N ARG A 180 20.19 2.17 -9.18
CA ARG A 180 18.99 1.37 -8.86
C ARG A 180 19.25 -0.11 -9.06
N GLY A 181 18.41 -0.93 -8.45
CA GLY A 181 18.39 -2.36 -8.73
C GLY A 181 18.87 -3.23 -7.59
N ARG A 182 19.00 -2.70 -6.38
CA ARG A 182 19.32 -3.51 -5.19
C ARG A 182 18.07 -3.68 -4.32
N TRP A 183 17.92 -4.86 -3.73
CA TRP A 183 16.87 -5.16 -2.79
C TRP A 183 17.37 -6.10 -1.69
N LYS A 184 16.68 -6.07 -0.54
CA LYS A 184 16.93 -6.92 0.62
C LYS A 184 15.65 -7.60 1.03
N PHE A 185 15.68 -8.86 1.32
CA PHE A 185 14.54 -9.66 1.73
C PHE A 185 14.61 -9.97 3.23
N TYR A 186 13.50 -9.75 3.90
CA TYR A 186 13.31 -10.10 5.30
C TYR A 186 12.16 -11.09 5.39
N ASP A 187 12.45 -12.31 5.82
CA ASP A 187 11.46 -13.32 6.12
C ASP A 187 10.57 -12.93 7.31
N PHE A 188 9.60 -13.75 7.64
CA PHE A 188 8.67 -13.47 8.73
C PHE A 188 9.37 -13.17 10.06
N LYS A 189 10.43 -13.91 10.41
CA LYS A 189 11.15 -13.75 11.68
C LYS A 189 12.03 -12.50 11.68
N SER A 190 12.82 -12.29 10.64
CA SER A 190 13.71 -11.14 10.51
C SER A 190 12.92 -9.83 10.37
N LYS A 191 11.83 -9.83 9.59
CA LYS A 191 10.90 -8.70 9.48
C LYS A 191 10.29 -8.30 10.83
N LYS A 192 9.83 -9.29 11.61
CA LYS A 192 9.28 -9.04 12.95
C LYS A 192 10.32 -8.42 13.88
N LYS A 193 11.56 -8.95 13.88
CA LYS A 193 12.67 -8.41 14.68
C LYS A 193 13.01 -6.99 14.24
N LEU A 194 13.08 -6.74 12.93
CA LEU A 194 13.31 -5.42 12.34
C LEU A 194 12.26 -4.41 12.83
N TYR A 195 10.98 -4.74 12.71
CA TYR A 195 9.91 -3.84 13.15
C TYR A 195 9.98 -3.51 14.65
N ILE A 196 10.20 -4.53 15.50
CA ILE A 196 10.22 -4.35 16.96
C ILE A 196 11.42 -3.51 17.39
N LYS A 197 12.60 -3.78 16.85
CA LYS A 197 13.85 -3.12 17.26
C LYS A 197 14.08 -1.80 16.53
N GLY A 198 13.71 -1.70 15.25
CA GLY A 198 14.03 -0.55 14.40
C GLY A 198 13.04 0.59 14.48
N LYS A 199 11.77 0.32 14.84
CA LYS A 199 10.70 1.32 14.78
C LYS A 199 10.99 2.60 15.59
N SER A 200 11.59 2.46 16.78
CA SER A 200 11.82 3.61 17.66
C SER A 200 12.82 4.63 17.09
N PHE A 201 13.73 4.18 16.26
CA PHE A 201 14.80 4.99 15.68
C PHE A 201 14.73 5.06 14.15
N ASN A 202 13.70 4.49 13.56
CA ASN A 202 13.56 4.34 12.10
C ASN A 202 14.81 3.71 11.45
N ASP A 203 15.39 2.70 12.12
CA ASP A 203 16.68 2.12 11.78
C ASP A 203 16.54 0.71 11.21
N TYR A 204 16.88 0.55 9.94
CA TYR A 204 16.88 -0.74 9.25
C TYR A 204 18.15 -1.55 9.49
N SER A 205 19.20 -0.97 10.07
CA SER A 205 20.48 -1.65 10.32
C SER A 205 20.42 -2.63 11.51
N VAL A 206 19.42 -2.47 12.36
CA VAL A 206 19.23 -3.30 13.58
C VAL A 206 18.96 -4.78 13.31
N GLN A 207 18.65 -5.12 12.06
CA GLN A 207 18.39 -6.51 11.65
C GLN A 207 18.96 -6.77 10.25
N GLN A 208 19.79 -7.78 10.15
CA GLN A 208 20.29 -8.24 8.85
C GLN A 208 19.15 -8.86 8.02
N PRO A 209 19.14 -8.62 6.69
CA PRO A 209 18.22 -9.30 5.79
C PRO A 209 18.50 -10.81 5.75
N SER A 210 17.49 -11.59 5.43
CA SER A 210 17.64 -13.04 5.25
C SER A 210 18.50 -13.36 4.01
N PHE A 211 18.32 -12.56 2.96
CA PHE A 211 19.16 -12.52 1.77
C PHE A 211 18.94 -11.21 1.03
N TYR A 212 19.73 -10.96 0.03
CA TYR A 212 19.65 -9.77 -0.81
C TYR A 212 19.95 -10.13 -2.27
N GLY A 213 19.58 -9.28 -3.17
CA GLY A 213 19.81 -9.49 -4.59
C GLY A 213 19.74 -8.20 -5.38
N MET A 214 19.68 -8.36 -6.67
CA MET A 214 19.61 -7.28 -7.62
C MET A 214 18.51 -7.54 -8.64
N PHE A 215 17.99 -6.48 -9.24
CA PHE A 215 17.11 -6.58 -10.40
C PHE A 215 17.64 -5.72 -11.54
N ALA A 216 17.43 -6.16 -12.76
CA ALA A 216 17.84 -5.46 -13.96
C ALA A 216 16.61 -4.95 -14.69
N GLY A 217 16.68 -3.71 -15.09
CA GLY A 217 15.65 -3.08 -15.89
C GLY A 217 15.03 -1.88 -15.20
N THR A 218 14.52 -0.98 -16.01
CA THR A 218 13.89 0.27 -15.58
C THR A 218 12.55 0.49 -16.27
N GLN A 219 12.12 -0.48 -17.12
CA GLN A 219 10.91 -0.38 -17.90
C GLN A 219 9.72 -0.90 -17.10
N TYR A 220 8.59 -0.22 -17.22
CA TYR A 220 7.31 -0.74 -16.75
C TYR A 220 6.87 -1.92 -17.62
N LEU A 221 6.19 -2.89 -17.02
CA LEU A 221 5.60 -4.03 -17.73
C LEU A 221 4.18 -3.76 -18.21
N VAL A 222 3.54 -2.76 -17.64
CA VAL A 222 2.27 -2.21 -18.09
C VAL A 222 2.50 -0.97 -18.96
N ASP A 223 1.47 -0.48 -19.62
CA ASP A 223 1.56 0.78 -20.36
C ASP A 223 1.93 1.92 -19.41
N GLU A 224 3.13 2.49 -19.61
CA GLU A 224 3.69 3.50 -18.72
C GLU A 224 2.87 4.79 -18.71
N LYS A 225 2.26 5.15 -19.84
CA LYS A 225 1.43 6.34 -19.96
C LYS A 225 0.15 6.14 -19.17
N GLN A 226 -0.56 5.04 -19.41
CA GLN A 226 -1.78 4.70 -18.67
C GLN A 226 -1.52 4.64 -17.17
N TYR A 227 -0.43 3.98 -16.74
CA TYR A 227 -0.04 3.91 -15.33
C TYR A 227 0.15 5.30 -14.71
N LYS A 228 0.89 6.19 -15.40
CA LYS A 228 1.13 7.55 -14.91
C LYS A 228 -0.14 8.39 -14.84
N ASP A 229 -1.02 8.25 -15.84
CA ASP A 229 -2.28 8.97 -15.90
C ASP A 229 -3.23 8.54 -14.78
N GLU A 230 -3.37 7.24 -14.53
CA GLU A 230 -4.20 6.71 -13.43
C GLU A 230 -3.63 7.11 -12.06
N LYS A 231 -2.32 7.01 -11.87
CA LYS A 231 -1.65 7.44 -10.63
C LYS A 231 -1.83 8.94 -10.37
N PHE A 232 -1.71 9.77 -11.39
CA PHE A 232 -1.91 11.21 -11.27
C PHE A 232 -3.36 11.56 -10.95
N LYS A 233 -4.32 10.83 -11.53
CA LYS A 233 -5.74 10.98 -11.24
C LYS A 233 -6.04 10.68 -9.77
N ASP A 234 -5.53 9.57 -9.25
CA ASP A 234 -5.68 9.18 -7.84
C ASP A 234 -5.10 10.25 -6.89
N PHE A 235 -3.89 10.71 -7.15
CA PHE A 235 -3.25 11.79 -6.40
C PHE A 235 -4.08 13.09 -6.40
N LYS A 236 -4.69 13.44 -7.53
CA LYS A 236 -5.56 14.62 -7.64
C LYS A 236 -6.83 14.44 -6.82
N GLU A 237 -7.48 13.27 -6.91
CA GLU A 237 -8.69 12.96 -6.15
C GLU A 237 -8.44 13.04 -4.64
N ASP A 238 -7.31 12.55 -4.15
CA ASP A 238 -6.96 12.62 -2.74
C ASP A 238 -6.65 14.05 -2.28
N SER A 239 -5.96 14.83 -3.10
CA SER A 239 -5.76 16.26 -2.84
C SER A 239 -7.08 17.03 -2.75
N ASP A 240 -8.04 16.73 -3.63
CA ASP A 240 -9.36 17.36 -3.61
C ASP A 240 -10.18 16.91 -2.40
N LYS A 241 -10.11 15.63 -2.00
CA LYS A 241 -10.74 15.13 -0.76
C LYS A 241 -10.17 15.79 0.49
N GLU A 242 -8.85 15.95 0.58
CA GLU A 242 -8.21 16.64 1.70
C GLU A 242 -8.61 18.12 1.77
N ARG A 243 -8.65 18.78 0.62
CA ARG A 243 -9.11 20.18 0.51
C ARG A 243 -10.56 20.32 0.96
N ALA A 244 -11.43 19.42 0.55
CA ALA A 244 -12.83 19.40 0.97
C ALA A 244 -12.97 19.19 2.48
N LYS A 245 -12.24 18.21 3.06
CA LYS A 245 -12.21 17.97 4.51
C LYS A 245 -11.72 19.21 5.27
N ARG A 246 -10.71 19.92 4.75
CA ARG A 246 -10.17 21.14 5.38
C ARG A 246 -11.19 22.28 5.33
N VAL A 247 -11.88 22.49 4.20
CA VAL A 247 -12.94 23.48 4.06
C VAL A 247 -14.09 23.18 5.02
N ASP A 248 -14.51 21.91 5.12
CA ASP A 248 -15.57 21.48 6.02
C ASP A 248 -15.20 21.71 7.52
N SER A 249 -13.96 21.42 7.86
CA SER A 249 -13.44 21.69 9.22
C SER A 249 -13.46 23.20 9.55
N ILE A 250 -12.98 24.04 8.64
CA ILE A 250 -12.97 25.51 8.80
C ILE A 250 -14.40 26.03 8.93
N THR A 251 -15.30 25.57 8.07
CA THR A 251 -16.71 25.94 8.07
C THR A 251 -17.38 25.55 9.39
N ARG A 252 -17.08 24.36 9.90
CA ARG A 252 -17.58 23.87 11.19
C ARG A 252 -17.08 24.72 12.36
N GLU A 253 -15.82 25.11 12.37
CA GLU A 253 -15.29 26.02 13.39
C GLU A 253 -15.93 27.40 13.33
N TYR A 254 -16.15 27.93 12.13
CA TYR A 254 -16.81 29.22 11.92
C TYR A 254 -18.25 29.19 12.41
N ARG A 255 -19.03 28.16 12.03
CA ARG A 255 -20.39 27.91 12.53
C ARG A 255 -20.41 27.84 14.07
N LYS A 256 -19.44 27.15 14.69
CA LYS A 256 -19.31 27.07 16.14
C LYS A 256 -19.08 28.45 16.78
N LYS A 257 -18.21 29.27 16.22
CA LYS A 257 -17.96 30.65 16.72
C LYS A 257 -19.22 31.51 16.64
N ILE A 258 -19.94 31.48 15.51
CA ILE A 258 -21.19 32.21 15.32
C ILE A 258 -22.25 31.72 16.33
N PHE A 259 -22.43 30.42 16.47
CA PHE A 259 -23.37 29.81 17.40
C PHE A 259 -23.19 30.38 18.82
N PHE A 260 -21.97 30.38 19.35
CA PHE A 260 -21.72 30.92 20.69
C PHE A 260 -21.83 32.45 20.78
N LYS A 261 -21.51 33.18 19.72
CA LYS A 261 -21.68 34.64 19.65
C LYS A 261 -23.16 35.02 19.71
N MET A 262 -23.99 34.32 18.93
CA MET A 262 -25.44 34.58 18.88
C MET A 262 -26.14 34.18 20.19
N LEU A 263 -25.78 33.04 20.81
CA LEU A 263 -26.30 32.65 22.11
C LEU A 263 -26.01 33.68 23.22
N ARG A 264 -24.87 34.38 23.15
CA ARG A 264 -24.55 35.43 24.10
C ARG A 264 -25.29 36.73 23.83
N LYS A 265 -25.37 37.13 22.54
CA LYS A 265 -25.94 38.42 22.12
C LYS A 265 -27.46 38.45 22.27
N PHE A 266 -28.14 37.34 21.99
CA PHE A 266 -29.59 37.21 21.98
C PHE A 266 -30.08 36.27 23.08
N LYS A 267 -29.54 36.42 24.30
CA LYS A 267 -29.87 35.57 25.44
C LYS A 267 -31.35 35.69 25.80
N GLY A 268 -32.13 34.64 25.55
CA GLY A 268 -33.59 34.57 25.84
C GLY A 268 -34.49 34.96 24.67
N GLU A 269 -33.96 35.54 23.59
CA GLU A 269 -34.72 35.97 22.40
C GLU A 269 -34.70 34.91 21.27
N ILE A 270 -33.65 34.09 21.22
CA ILE A 270 -33.48 33.03 20.19
C ILE A 270 -33.32 31.68 20.88
N THR A 271 -34.07 30.69 20.42
CA THR A 271 -33.94 29.31 20.93
C THR A 271 -32.71 28.61 20.33
N GLN A 272 -32.23 27.58 21.02
CA GLN A 272 -31.14 26.75 20.48
C GLN A 272 -31.54 26.10 19.17
N ARG A 273 -32.83 25.74 18.99
CA ARG A 273 -33.36 25.10 17.79
C ARG A 273 -33.27 26.06 16.60
N ASP A 274 -33.70 27.32 16.77
CA ASP A 274 -33.62 28.34 15.73
C ASP A 274 -32.19 28.57 15.25
N LEU A 275 -31.23 28.56 16.18
CA LEU A 275 -29.81 28.65 15.84
C LEU A 275 -29.28 27.44 15.11
N CYS A 276 -29.76 26.26 15.45
CA CYS A 276 -29.38 25.03 14.74
C CYS A 276 -29.89 25.05 13.29
N GLU A 277 -31.12 25.46 13.07
CA GLU A 277 -31.72 25.64 11.74
C GLU A 277 -30.97 26.71 10.93
N THR A 278 -30.74 27.88 11.52
CA THR A 278 -30.02 28.99 10.85
C THR A 278 -28.60 28.64 10.44
N LEU A 279 -27.90 27.86 11.24
CA LEU A 279 -26.50 27.46 10.99
C LEU A 279 -26.35 26.13 10.28
N ASP A 280 -27.45 25.51 9.92
CA ASP A 280 -27.47 24.19 9.27
C ASP A 280 -26.62 23.17 10.06
N ILE A 281 -26.95 23.02 11.36
CA ILE A 281 -26.31 22.09 12.28
C ILE A 281 -27.35 21.27 13.04
N THR A 282 -27.02 20.05 13.41
CA THR A 282 -27.91 19.24 14.23
C THR A 282 -27.88 19.68 15.71
N GLU A 283 -28.99 19.52 16.42
CA GLU A 283 -29.04 19.79 17.88
C GLU A 283 -28.00 18.98 18.65
N ARG A 284 -27.72 17.75 18.22
CA ARG A 284 -26.65 16.90 18.79
C ARG A 284 -25.28 17.56 18.67
N THR A 285 -25.00 18.23 17.55
CA THR A 285 -23.76 18.97 17.33
C THR A 285 -23.67 20.15 18.29
N ALA A 286 -24.74 20.91 18.45
CA ALA A 286 -24.82 22.04 19.38
C ALA A 286 -24.63 21.63 20.86
N ILE A 287 -25.22 20.51 21.26
CA ILE A 287 -25.05 19.93 22.60
C ILE A 287 -23.59 19.53 22.84
N ASN A 288 -22.96 18.85 21.85
CA ASN A 288 -21.56 18.45 21.94
C ASN A 288 -20.61 19.67 22.03
N TRP A 289 -20.91 20.75 21.31
CA TRP A 289 -20.13 22.00 21.43
C TRP A 289 -20.24 22.64 22.80
N LYS A 290 -21.44 22.63 23.42
CA LYS A 290 -21.65 23.16 24.79
C LYS A 290 -20.89 22.31 25.83
N LYS A 291 -20.96 20.98 25.75
CA LYS A 291 -20.24 20.09 26.67
C LYS A 291 -18.74 20.34 26.66
N LYS A 292 -18.12 20.35 25.45
CA LYS A 292 -16.67 20.62 25.31
C LYS A 292 -16.23 22.02 25.76
N LYS A 293 -17.14 22.98 25.91
CA LYS A 293 -16.83 24.31 26.43
C LYS A 293 -16.87 24.38 27.95
N ILE A 294 -17.55 23.46 28.60
CA ILE A 294 -17.64 23.37 30.06
C ILE A 294 -16.40 22.66 30.63
N GLU A 295 -15.78 21.78 29.81
CA GLU A 295 -14.59 21.00 30.19
C GLU A 295 -13.26 21.74 29.97
N ASN A 296 -13.26 22.91 29.30
CA ASN A 296 -12.13 23.82 29.09
C ASN A 296 -12.40 25.18 29.77
#